data_898b11b8c4f7f67ff36f249a008b8e20
#
_entry.id   898b11b8c4f7f67ff36f249a008b8e20
#
_cell.length_a   1.000
_cell.length_b   1.000
_cell.length_c   1.000
_cell.angle_alpha   90.00
_cell.angle_beta   90.00
_cell.angle_gamma   90.00
#
_symmetry.space_group_name_H-M   'P 1'
#
loop_
_entity.id
_entity.type
_entity.pdbx_description
1 polymer ?
#
loop_
_entity_poly.entity_id
_entity_poly.type
_entity_poly.pdbx_seq_one_letter_code
_entity_poly.pdbx_strand_id
1 'polypeptide(L)' 'MRRTKAVPFVPTEIHVSTVEDEKGLLGILSIRTTEGVLDLALDLASADAIANAVKEIRSKLAPES' A
#
# COMPACT_ATOMS: atom_id res chain seq x y z
N MET A 1 -4.76 24.64 -7.73
CA MET A 1 -5.01 24.03 -7.71
C MET A 1 -5.57 23.53 -7.24
N ARG A 2 -5.86 23.08 -6.99
CA ARG A 2 -6.34 22.47 -6.58
C ARG A 2 -6.70 21.49 -6.54
N ARG A 3 -6.84 21.02 -5.97
CA ARG A 3 -7.03 20.01 -5.96
C ARG A 3 -8.25 19.58 -5.98
N THR A 4 -8.47 18.92 -6.34
CA THR A 4 -9.61 18.48 -6.53
C THR A 4 -10.07 17.85 -5.49
N LYS A 5 -10.91 17.43 -5.36
CA LYS A 5 -11.37 16.75 -4.44
C LYS A 5 -11.23 15.45 -4.57
N ALA A 6 -10.17 14.91 -4.65
CA ALA A 6 -10.02 13.51 -4.71
C ALA A 6 -10.43 12.95 -3.38
N VAL A 7 -11.30 12.04 -3.40
CA VAL A 7 -11.81 11.42 -2.19
C VAL A 7 -11.00 10.14 -1.96
N PRO A 8 -10.50 9.90 -0.79
CA PRO A 8 -9.72 8.69 -0.53
C PRO A 8 -10.57 7.46 -0.75
N PHE A 9 -9.95 6.37 -1.22
CA PHE A 9 -10.65 5.13 -1.42
C PHE A 9 -10.32 4.15 -0.33
N VAL A 10 -11.30 3.37 0.09
CA VAL A 10 -11.05 2.26 1.00
C VAL A 10 -10.86 1.02 0.14
N PRO A 11 -9.74 0.34 0.27
CA PRO A 11 -9.50 -0.83 -0.56
C PRO A 11 -10.51 -1.92 -0.26
N THR A 12 -10.96 -2.60 -1.30
CA THR A 12 -11.87 -3.71 -1.10
C THR A 12 -11.08 -5.01 -0.96
N GLU A 13 -9.84 -5.03 -1.45
CA GLU A 13 -9.07 -6.23 -1.40
C GLU A 13 -7.61 -5.88 -1.52
N ILE A 14 -6.75 -6.56 -0.82
CA ILE A 14 -5.31 -6.32 -0.90
C ILE A 14 -4.63 -7.65 -1.10
N HIS A 15 -3.78 -7.73 -2.10
CA HIS A 15 -3.06 -8.95 -2.39
C HIS A 15 -1.57 -8.67 -2.42
N VAL A 16 -0.79 -9.65 -2.10
CA VAL A 16 0.65 -9.52 -2.09
C VAL A 16 1.24 -10.66 -2.93
N SER A 17 2.18 -10.35 -3.77
CA SER A 17 2.88 -11.38 -4.51
C SER A 17 4.32 -10.93 -4.67
N THR A 18 5.14 -11.73 -5.29
CA THR A 18 6.54 -11.36 -5.50
C THR A 18 6.89 -11.63 -6.95
N VAL A 19 7.89 -10.89 -7.42
CA VAL A 19 8.37 -11.10 -8.76
C VAL A 19 9.88 -10.93 -8.70
N GLU A 20 10.61 -11.68 -9.50
CA GLU A 20 12.03 -11.60 -9.47
C GLU A 20 12.50 -10.97 -10.76
N ASP A 21 13.41 -10.02 -10.71
CA ASP A 21 13.97 -9.48 -11.92
C ASP A 21 15.48 -9.55 -11.81
N GLU A 22 16.20 -8.92 -12.69
CA GLU A 22 17.63 -9.03 -12.70
C GLU A 22 18.28 -8.50 -11.45
N LYS A 23 17.66 -7.59 -10.77
CA LYS A 23 18.25 -7.04 -9.60
C LYS A 23 17.84 -7.75 -8.33
N GLY A 24 16.91 -8.64 -8.38
CA GLY A 24 16.51 -9.40 -7.21
C GLY A 24 15.01 -9.49 -7.11
N LEU A 25 14.55 -9.69 -5.89
CA LEU A 25 13.16 -9.94 -5.65
C LEU A 25 12.44 -8.67 -5.28
N LEU A 26 11.29 -8.44 -5.85
CA LEU A 26 10.44 -7.31 -5.51
C LEU A 26 9.12 -7.82 -5.01
N GLY A 27 8.56 -7.13 -4.04
CA GLY A 27 7.20 -7.46 -3.58
C GLY A 27 6.21 -6.61 -4.35
N ILE A 28 5.09 -7.19 -4.68
CA ILE A 28 4.04 -6.46 -5.37
C ILE A 28 2.87 -6.36 -4.42
N LEU A 29 2.47 -5.13 -4.13
CA LEU A 29 1.32 -4.89 -3.30
C LEU A 29 0.22 -4.42 -4.22
N SER A 30 -0.83 -5.21 -4.36
CA SER A 30 -1.95 -4.89 -5.23
C SER A 30 -3.12 -4.44 -4.39
N ILE A 31 -3.57 -3.24 -4.63
CA ILE A 31 -4.66 -2.67 -3.86
C ILE A 31 -5.84 -2.48 -4.80
N ARG A 32 -6.94 -3.18 -4.51
CA ARG A 32 -8.10 -3.08 -5.36
C ARG A 32 -9.09 -2.11 -4.74
N THR A 33 -9.60 -1.21 -5.53
CA THR A 33 -10.60 -0.26 -5.06
C THR A 33 -11.74 -0.27 -6.06
N THR A 34 -12.78 0.46 -5.77
CA THR A 34 -13.91 0.54 -6.70
C THR A 34 -13.51 1.29 -7.96
N GLU A 35 -12.39 2.02 -7.94
CA GLU A 35 -11.94 2.75 -9.10
C GLU A 35 -10.91 1.99 -9.92
N GLY A 36 -10.48 0.87 -9.49
CA GLY A 36 -9.49 0.08 -10.23
C GLY A 36 -8.49 -0.56 -9.31
N VAL A 37 -7.41 -1.03 -9.89
CA VAL A 37 -6.38 -1.73 -9.14
C VAL A 37 -5.08 -0.95 -9.23
N LEU A 38 -4.42 -0.80 -8.10
CA LEU A 38 -3.14 -0.12 -8.05
C LEU A 38 -2.09 -1.15 -7.64
N ASP A 39 -1.07 -1.32 -8.43
CA ASP A 39 0.00 -2.25 -8.10
C ASP A 39 1.25 -1.47 -7.78
N LEU A 40 1.85 -1.77 -6.65
CA LEU A 40 3.08 -1.12 -6.24
C LEU A 40 4.19 -2.14 -6.16
N ALA A 41 5.31 -1.87 -6.77
CA ALA A 41 6.46 -2.75 -6.67
C ALA A 41 7.38 -2.18 -5.60
N LEU A 42 7.69 -2.98 -4.62
CA LEU A 42 8.42 -2.52 -3.45
C LEU A 42 9.70 -3.32 -3.25
N ASP A 43 10.78 -2.62 -2.96
CA ASP A 43 11.98 -3.31 -2.51
C ASP A 43 11.90 -3.32 -0.98
N LEU A 44 12.92 -3.82 -0.33
CA LEU A 44 12.88 -3.95 1.11
C LEU A 44 12.75 -2.61 1.81
N ALA A 45 13.45 -1.61 1.36
CA ALA A 45 13.39 -0.29 2.00
C ALA A 45 11.99 0.33 1.87
N SER A 46 11.40 0.24 0.68
CA SER A 46 10.06 0.78 0.48
C SER A 46 9.04 0.00 1.29
N ALA A 47 9.20 -1.30 1.34
CA ALA A 47 8.28 -2.14 2.10
C ALA A 47 8.35 -1.79 3.58
N ASP A 48 9.55 -1.56 4.11
CA ASP A 48 9.70 -1.17 5.50
C ASP A 48 9.05 0.17 5.79
N ALA A 49 9.21 1.11 4.89
CA ALA A 49 8.63 2.43 5.07
C ALA A 49 7.11 2.35 5.08
N ILE A 50 6.55 1.56 4.18
CA ILE A 50 5.11 1.41 4.13
C ILE A 50 4.60 0.67 5.36
N ALA A 51 5.30 -0.36 5.78
CA ALA A 51 4.90 -1.11 6.96
C ALA A 51 4.86 -0.20 8.19
N ASN A 52 5.85 0.65 8.34
CA ASN A 52 5.88 1.56 9.47
C ASN A 52 4.75 2.57 9.40
N ALA A 53 4.47 3.08 8.21
CA ALA A 53 3.40 4.05 8.03
C ALA A 53 2.05 3.42 8.35
N VAL A 54 1.82 2.20 7.87
CA VAL A 54 0.57 1.52 8.12
C VAL A 54 0.41 1.19 9.60
N LYS A 55 1.51 0.85 10.26
CA LYS A 55 1.47 0.53 11.65
C LYS A 55 1.05 1.76 12.46
N GLU A 56 1.52 2.92 12.05
CA GLU A 56 1.15 4.14 12.73
C GLU A 56 -0.32 4.46 12.52
N ILE A 57 -0.83 4.25 11.32
CA ILE A 57 -2.24 4.44 11.03
C ILE A 57 -3.08 3.51 11.88
N ARG A 58 -2.65 2.24 11.96
CA ARG A 58 -3.40 1.28 12.72
C ARG A 58 -3.47 1.67 14.17
N SER A 59 -2.38 2.20 14.68
CA SER A 59 -2.32 2.65 16.06
C SER A 59 -3.33 3.77 16.31
N LYS A 60 -3.53 4.64 15.34
CA LYS A 60 -4.49 5.71 15.51
C LYS A 60 -5.92 5.25 15.35
N LEU A 61 -6.13 4.19 14.58
CA LEU A 61 -7.48 3.69 14.39
C LEU A 61 -7.95 2.83 15.56
N ALA A 62 -7.03 2.23 16.30
CA ALA A 62 -7.39 1.39 17.43
C ALA A 62 -6.56 1.79 18.61
N PRO A 63 -6.73 2.96 19.09
CA PRO A 63 -5.86 3.46 20.11
C PRO A 63 -5.97 2.78 21.42
N GLU A 64 -7.04 2.10 21.72
CA GLU A 64 -7.17 1.55 22.88
C GLU A 64 -6.90 0.39 23.05
N SER A 65 -6.66 -0.12 22.70
CA SER A 65 -6.40 -1.35 22.83
C SER A 65 -5.77 -1.54 23.42
#